data_d1233329ab9f4acad2efa194f22e2e36
#
_entry.id   d1233329ab9f4acad2efa194f22e2e36
#
_cell.length_a   1.000
_cell.length_b   1.000
_cell.length_c   1.000
_cell.angle_alpha   90.00
_cell.angle_beta   90.00
_cell.angle_gamma   90.00
#
_symmetry.space_group_name_H-M   'P 1'
#
loop_
_entity.id
_entity.type
_entity.pdbx_description
1 polymer ?
#
loop_
_entity_poly.entity_id
_entity_poly.type
_entity_poly.pdbx_seq_one_letter_code
_entity_poly.pdbx_strand_id
1 'polypeptide(L)'
;ERTTHVDSLCRWWNYKKEWALEGGGNDIGQRECLEWTLNKILSTLEKGGVEMYREDNNFNARPCWKALDARMGENRQGITENKAVMAHYEMWDRIIAFTKAHGGASFVDSCASGGGRNDLESMRRAVPLLRSDSDRTTTALRLSMTTAFDRWIPFCGSACTEQKGQLDPDGRRDKYILRASYLPVLNLNAQWTQDPNTDFEQIRWALNEWRCVKPYLLKDFYRLTPWHPLSFTEGWT
;
A
#
# COMPACT_ATOMS: atom_id res chain seq x y z
N GLU A 1 -1.18 11.43 -9.14
CA GLU A 1 0.08 12.20 -9.20
C GLU A 1 0.99 11.75 -8.07
N ARG A 2 2.20 11.35 -8.40
CA ARG A 2 3.21 11.04 -7.40
C ARG A 2 3.75 12.34 -6.82
N THR A 3 3.22 12.76 -5.70
CA THR A 3 3.81 13.83 -4.87
C THR A 3 4.99 13.34 -4.02
N THR A 4 5.61 12.22 -4.41
CA THR A 4 6.61 11.51 -3.60
C THR A 4 8.02 12.10 -3.66
N HIS A 5 8.28 13.02 -4.58
CA HIS A 5 9.53 13.77 -4.60
C HIS A 5 9.23 15.24 -4.39
N VAL A 6 9.22 15.62 -3.14
CA VAL A 6 9.26 17.01 -2.75
C VAL A 6 10.69 17.49 -3.06
N ASP A 7 10.94 17.85 -4.31
CA ASP A 7 12.17 18.54 -4.67
C ASP A 7 12.06 20.03 -4.31
N SER A 8 13.18 20.73 -4.41
CA SER A 8 13.24 22.17 -4.10
C SER A 8 12.33 23.03 -4.98
N LEU A 9 11.76 22.46 -6.05
CA LEU A 9 10.82 23.13 -6.97
C LEU A 9 9.36 22.86 -6.59
N CYS A 10 9.09 21.89 -5.71
CA CYS A 10 7.75 21.60 -5.26
C CYS A 10 7.19 22.76 -4.43
N ARG A 11 6.01 23.25 -4.80
CA ARG A 11 5.34 24.33 -4.07
C ARG A 11 5.05 23.99 -2.61
N TRP A 12 4.88 22.71 -2.29
CA TRP A 12 4.66 22.24 -0.92
C TRP A 12 5.93 22.39 -0.09
N TRP A 13 7.08 22.01 -0.62
CA TRP A 13 8.38 22.18 0.00
C TRP A 13 8.73 23.65 0.27
N ASN A 14 8.41 24.51 -0.68
CA ASN A 14 8.76 25.93 -0.62
C ASN A 14 7.73 26.80 0.12
N TYR A 15 6.59 26.19 0.56
CA TYR A 15 5.53 26.97 1.20
C TYR A 15 5.97 27.51 2.55
N LYS A 16 6.51 26.63 3.42
CA LYS A 16 7.12 27.02 4.70
C LYS A 16 8.33 26.11 4.97
N LYS A 17 9.52 26.69 4.95
CA LYS A 17 10.78 25.95 5.16
C LYS A 17 10.87 25.34 6.57
N GLU A 18 10.25 25.95 7.57
CA GLU A 18 10.20 25.44 8.94
C GLU A 18 9.41 24.13 9.08
N TRP A 19 8.61 23.78 8.11
CA TRP A 19 7.89 22.51 8.05
C TRP A 19 8.65 21.42 7.31
N ALA A 20 9.67 21.79 6.56
CA ALA A 20 10.39 20.85 5.75
C ALA A 20 11.30 19.96 6.61
N LEU A 21 11.21 18.66 6.39
CA LEU A 21 12.12 17.67 6.93
C LEU A 21 13.21 17.36 5.90
N GLU A 22 14.45 17.18 6.34
CA GLU A 22 15.55 16.80 5.48
C GLU A 22 15.23 15.47 4.78
N GLY A 23 15.40 15.41 3.45
CA GLY A 23 15.07 14.24 2.65
C GLY A 23 13.67 14.21 2.06
N GLY A 24 12.85 15.27 2.24
CA GLY A 24 11.67 15.52 1.42
C GLY A 24 10.32 15.26 2.07
N GLY A 25 10.22 15.28 3.37
CA GLY A 25 8.93 15.21 4.09
C GLY A 25 8.51 16.55 4.69
N ASN A 26 7.27 16.61 5.18
CA ASN A 26 6.74 17.70 5.97
C ASN A 26 6.52 17.24 7.40
N ASP A 27 6.80 18.13 8.36
CA ASP A 27 6.55 17.88 9.79
C ASP A 27 5.07 18.12 10.12
N ILE A 28 4.23 17.15 9.77
CA ILE A 28 2.79 17.18 10.06
C ILE A 28 2.47 17.12 11.57
N GLY A 29 3.46 16.81 12.41
CA GLY A 29 3.32 16.94 13.87
C GLY A 29 3.11 18.38 14.34
N GLN A 30 3.40 19.37 13.49
CA GLN A 30 3.02 20.75 13.69
C GLN A 30 1.59 20.98 13.19
N ARG A 31 0.72 21.50 14.06
CA ARG A 31 -0.70 21.67 13.77
C ARG A 31 -0.99 22.44 12.47
N GLU A 32 -0.30 23.53 12.26
CA GLU A 32 -0.47 24.35 11.05
C GLU A 32 -0.07 23.60 9.78
N CYS A 33 0.99 22.78 9.83
CA CYS A 33 1.43 21.94 8.73
C CYS A 33 0.39 20.87 8.42
N LEU A 34 -0.17 20.21 9.43
CA LEU A 34 -1.24 19.23 9.27
C LEU A 34 -2.46 19.86 8.58
N GLU A 35 -2.95 21.00 9.09
CA GLU A 35 -4.13 21.66 8.52
C GLU A 35 -3.90 22.09 7.06
N TRP A 36 -2.74 22.65 6.77
CA TRP A 36 -2.40 23.04 5.42
C TRP A 36 -2.34 21.83 4.47
N THR A 37 -1.67 20.75 4.90
CA THR A 37 -1.53 19.52 4.12
C THR A 37 -2.90 18.89 3.85
N LEU A 38 -3.70 18.77 4.91
CA LEU A 38 -5.03 18.19 4.81
C LEU A 38 -5.96 18.99 3.91
N ASN A 39 -5.98 20.33 4.05
CA ASN A 39 -6.78 21.19 3.17
C ASN A 39 -6.40 21.05 1.69
N LYS A 40 -5.11 20.85 1.40
CA LYS A 40 -4.65 20.56 0.03
C LYS A 40 -5.16 19.22 -0.48
N ILE A 41 -5.06 18.17 0.34
CA ILE A 41 -5.56 16.84 -0.02
C ILE A 41 -7.07 16.90 -0.27
N LEU A 42 -7.86 17.40 0.70
CA LEU A 42 -9.33 17.44 0.60
C LEU A 42 -9.79 18.27 -0.61
N SER A 43 -9.20 19.45 -0.83
CA SER A 43 -9.50 20.27 -2.01
C SER A 43 -9.16 19.57 -3.32
N THR A 44 -8.13 18.73 -3.36
CA THR A 44 -7.78 17.95 -4.54
C THR A 44 -8.77 16.82 -4.78
N LEU A 45 -9.16 16.11 -3.72
CA LEU A 45 -10.17 15.04 -3.79
C LEU A 45 -11.51 15.59 -4.28
N GLU A 46 -11.95 16.71 -3.71
CA GLU A 46 -13.19 17.38 -4.08
C GLU A 46 -13.20 17.83 -5.54
N LYS A 47 -12.19 18.59 -5.96
CA LYS A 47 -12.09 19.09 -7.34
C LYS A 47 -11.94 18.01 -8.39
N GLY A 48 -11.30 16.90 -8.02
CA GLY A 48 -11.08 15.76 -8.90
C GLY A 48 -12.21 14.74 -8.89
N GLY A 49 -13.21 14.88 -8.03
CA GLY A 49 -14.24 13.86 -7.85
C GLY A 49 -13.65 12.51 -7.41
N VAL A 50 -12.60 12.55 -6.59
CA VAL A 50 -11.85 11.34 -6.20
C VAL A 50 -12.52 10.68 -5.00
N GLU A 51 -12.90 9.44 -5.15
CA GLU A 51 -13.66 8.67 -4.16
C GLU A 51 -12.79 7.94 -3.13
N MET A 52 -11.48 7.80 -3.39
CA MET A 52 -10.56 7.06 -2.51
C MET A 52 -9.18 7.73 -2.48
N TYR A 53 -8.64 7.87 -1.29
CA TYR A 53 -7.26 8.34 -1.08
C TYR A 53 -6.31 7.16 -0.95
N ARG A 54 -5.20 7.21 -1.70
CA ARG A 54 -4.07 6.29 -1.55
C ARG A 54 -2.86 7.05 -1.04
N GLU A 55 -2.23 6.48 -0.05
CA GLU A 55 -0.95 6.97 0.44
C GLU A 55 0.18 5.98 0.17
N ASP A 56 1.19 6.46 -0.55
CA ASP A 56 2.42 5.73 -0.84
C ASP A 56 3.60 6.62 -0.42
N ASN A 57 4.03 6.47 0.82
CA ASN A 57 5.07 7.29 1.42
C ASN A 57 6.34 6.45 1.66
N ASN A 58 7.40 6.76 0.93
CA ASN A 58 8.70 6.10 1.03
C ASN A 58 9.75 6.92 1.83
N PHE A 59 9.33 8.00 2.47
CA PHE A 59 10.21 8.85 3.25
C PHE A 59 10.49 8.24 4.63
N ASN A 60 11.77 8.12 4.99
CA ASN A 60 12.19 7.71 6.32
C ASN A 60 12.38 8.93 7.22
N ALA A 61 11.37 9.28 7.99
CA ALA A 61 11.38 10.45 8.87
C ALA A 61 12.18 10.27 10.17
N ARG A 62 12.57 9.04 10.55
CA ARG A 62 13.20 8.75 11.85
C ARG A 62 14.46 9.59 12.15
N PRO A 63 15.39 9.80 11.20
CA PRO A 63 16.56 10.66 11.46
C PRO A 63 16.15 12.10 11.78
N CYS A 64 15.13 12.63 11.08
CA CYS A 64 14.63 14.00 11.28
C CYS A 64 13.97 14.14 12.66
N TRP A 65 13.11 13.20 13.03
CA TRP A 65 12.46 13.18 14.34
C TRP A 65 13.48 13.13 15.47
N LYS A 66 14.50 12.27 15.33
CA LYS A 66 15.60 12.20 16.31
C LYS A 66 16.36 13.51 16.42
N ALA A 67 16.64 14.19 15.31
CA ALA A 67 17.31 15.48 15.31
C ALA A 67 16.46 16.59 15.94
N LEU A 68 15.15 16.58 15.72
CA LEU A 68 14.22 17.52 16.35
C LEU A 68 14.10 17.27 17.86
N ASP A 69 13.98 16.03 18.29
CA ASP A 69 13.95 15.66 19.71
C ASP A 69 15.22 16.11 20.44
N ALA A 70 16.39 15.94 19.84
CA ALA A 70 17.65 16.37 20.42
C ALA A 70 17.73 17.88 20.70
N ARG A 71 16.99 18.69 19.94
CA ARG A 71 16.89 20.14 20.16
C ARG A 71 15.97 20.51 21.33
N MET A 72 15.14 19.59 21.79
CA MET A 72 14.18 19.80 22.89
C MET A 72 14.82 19.57 24.27
N GLY A 73 16.05 19.06 24.34
CA GLY A 73 16.76 18.73 25.56
C GLY A 73 16.77 17.24 25.89
N GLU A 74 17.26 16.90 27.08
CA GLU A 74 17.40 15.52 27.54
C GLU A 74 16.02 14.86 27.78
N ASN A 75 15.99 13.52 27.61
CA ASN A 75 14.79 12.68 27.86
C ASN A 75 13.58 13.06 27.01
N ARG A 76 13.79 13.54 25.78
CA ARG A 76 12.73 13.95 24.85
C ARG A 76 12.62 13.04 23.62
N GLN A 77 13.29 11.90 23.58
CA GLN A 77 13.23 10.96 22.47
C GLN A 77 11.82 10.42 22.26
N GLY A 78 11.38 10.42 21.00
CA GLY A 78 10.09 9.89 20.55
C GLY A 78 8.93 10.90 20.61
N ILE A 79 9.13 12.10 21.12
CA ILE A 79 8.05 13.12 21.17
C ILE A 79 7.67 13.57 19.77
N THR A 80 8.65 13.84 18.90
CA THR A 80 8.36 14.28 17.52
C THR A 80 7.72 13.15 16.71
N GLU A 81 8.23 11.92 16.85
CA GLU A 81 7.62 10.74 16.23
C GLU A 81 6.17 10.57 16.67
N ASN A 82 5.90 10.61 17.98
CA ASN A 82 4.53 10.48 18.50
C ASN A 82 3.60 11.55 17.95
N LYS A 83 4.03 12.82 17.92
CA LYS A 83 3.24 13.92 17.33
C LYS A 83 2.96 13.67 15.85
N ALA A 84 3.95 13.26 15.08
CA ALA A 84 3.81 12.98 13.66
C ALA A 84 2.86 11.79 13.40
N VAL A 85 2.96 10.72 14.18
CA VAL A 85 2.08 9.53 14.06
C VAL A 85 0.64 9.87 14.43
N MET A 86 0.42 10.60 15.53
CA MET A 86 -0.93 11.02 15.91
C MET A 86 -1.56 11.97 14.89
N ALA A 87 -0.79 12.88 14.33
CA ALA A 87 -1.23 13.77 13.26
C ALA A 87 -1.56 12.99 11.98
N HIS A 88 -0.80 11.95 11.66
CA HIS A 88 -1.04 11.07 10.53
C HIS A 88 -2.38 10.32 10.70
N TYR A 89 -2.66 9.76 11.87
CA TYR A 89 -3.94 9.11 12.12
C TYR A 89 -5.12 10.10 12.05
N GLU A 90 -4.97 11.31 12.60
CA GLU A 90 -5.97 12.37 12.47
C GLU A 90 -6.21 12.75 11.00
N MET A 91 -5.14 12.87 10.22
CA MET A 91 -5.23 13.14 8.78
C MET A 91 -6.04 12.07 8.07
N TRP A 92 -5.77 10.80 8.30
CA TRP A 92 -6.52 9.71 7.71
C TRP A 92 -7.99 9.67 8.17
N ASP A 93 -8.25 9.87 9.46
CA ASP A 93 -9.62 9.91 10.00
C ASP A 93 -10.44 11.01 9.32
N ARG A 94 -9.86 12.18 9.10
CA ARG A 94 -10.53 13.30 8.44
C ARG A 94 -10.69 13.08 6.92
N ILE A 95 -9.75 12.46 6.26
CA ILE A 95 -9.87 12.05 4.84
C ILE A 95 -10.98 11.02 4.69
N ILE A 96 -11.04 10.01 5.55
CA ILE A 96 -12.08 8.98 5.55
C ILE A 96 -13.46 9.60 5.78
N ALA A 97 -13.58 10.51 6.74
CA ALA A 97 -14.83 11.22 6.99
C ALA A 97 -15.29 12.01 5.77
N PHE A 98 -14.35 12.69 5.10
CA PHE A 98 -14.62 13.43 3.87
C PHE A 98 -15.06 12.52 2.73
N THR A 99 -14.28 11.49 2.37
CA THR A 99 -14.62 10.58 1.26
C THR A 99 -15.94 9.87 1.50
N LYS A 100 -16.19 9.40 2.73
CA LYS A 100 -17.46 8.78 3.10
C LYS A 100 -18.66 9.72 2.95
N ALA A 101 -18.52 10.98 3.34
CA ALA A 101 -19.58 11.99 3.20
C ALA A 101 -19.91 12.29 1.72
N HIS A 102 -18.97 12.06 0.81
CA HIS A 102 -19.14 12.23 -0.64
C HIS A 102 -19.44 10.91 -1.38
N GLY A 103 -19.86 9.86 -0.67
CA GLY A 103 -20.22 8.56 -1.26
C GLY A 103 -19.04 7.69 -1.68
N GLY A 104 -17.82 8.07 -1.30
CA GLY A 104 -16.60 7.35 -1.59
C GLY A 104 -16.20 6.31 -0.52
N ALA A 105 -14.94 5.88 -0.56
CA ALA A 105 -14.39 4.87 0.34
C ALA A 105 -14.37 5.31 1.80
N SER A 106 -14.64 4.38 2.70
CA SER A 106 -14.53 4.56 4.15
C SER A 106 -13.20 4.07 4.73
N PHE A 107 -12.18 4.05 3.91
CA PHE A 107 -10.82 3.65 4.26
C PHE A 107 -9.79 4.32 3.35
N VAL A 108 -8.54 4.33 3.78
CA VAL A 108 -7.38 4.74 2.98
C VAL A 108 -6.74 3.50 2.34
N ASP A 109 -6.34 3.58 1.07
CA ASP A 109 -5.44 2.58 0.49
C ASP A 109 -4.01 2.87 0.95
N SER A 110 -3.49 2.06 1.85
CA SER A 110 -2.17 2.22 2.44
C SER A 110 -1.14 1.36 1.72
N CYS A 111 -0.20 1.97 1.01
CA CYS A 111 0.97 1.27 0.49
C CYS A 111 2.12 1.28 1.50
N ALA A 112 2.47 2.43 1.99
CA ALA A 112 3.42 2.63 3.07
C ALA A 112 4.75 1.88 2.88
N SER A 113 5.50 2.24 1.84
CA SER A 113 6.80 1.63 1.53
C SER A 113 6.71 0.12 1.29
N GLY A 114 5.83 -0.31 0.40
CA GLY A 114 5.67 -1.71 0.03
C GLY A 114 5.12 -2.61 1.14
N GLY A 115 4.27 -2.07 2.02
CA GLY A 115 3.64 -2.81 3.11
C GLY A 115 4.33 -2.67 4.47
N GLY A 116 5.24 -1.72 4.64
CA GLY A 116 6.00 -1.53 5.88
C GLY A 116 5.21 -0.97 7.06
N ARG A 117 3.95 -0.53 6.85
CA ARG A 117 3.09 0.08 7.88
C ARG A 117 1.78 -0.66 8.10
N ASN A 118 1.82 -1.96 8.06
CA ASN A 118 0.65 -2.80 8.32
C ASN A 118 0.51 -3.11 9.82
N ASP A 119 0.60 -2.09 10.68
CA ASP A 119 0.31 -2.20 12.09
C ASP A 119 -1.20 -2.08 12.39
N LEU A 120 -1.61 -2.46 13.61
CA LEU A 120 -3.03 -2.49 13.98
C LEU A 120 -3.73 -1.14 13.87
N GLU A 121 -3.08 -0.06 14.29
CA GLU A 121 -3.71 1.27 14.25
C GLU A 121 -3.85 1.80 12.83
N SER A 122 -2.87 1.52 11.97
CA SER A 122 -2.98 1.80 10.54
C SER A 122 -4.11 0.98 9.90
N MET A 123 -4.20 -0.32 10.21
CA MET A 123 -5.22 -1.21 9.63
C MET A 123 -6.65 -0.96 10.14
N ARG A 124 -6.83 -0.21 11.20
CA ARG A 124 -8.16 0.30 11.62
C ARG A 124 -8.71 1.36 10.65
N ARG A 125 -7.85 2.01 9.89
CA ARG A 125 -8.16 3.13 8.97
C ARG A 125 -7.90 2.80 7.53
N ALA A 126 -7.07 1.82 7.27
CA ALA A 126 -6.54 1.55 5.94
C ALA A 126 -6.73 0.10 5.52
N VAL A 127 -6.78 -0.08 4.21
CA VAL A 127 -6.75 -1.38 3.55
C VAL A 127 -5.55 -1.38 2.60
N PRO A 128 -4.61 -2.32 2.71
CA PRO A 128 -3.54 -2.42 1.74
C PRO A 128 -4.05 -3.12 0.48
N LEU A 129 -4.51 -2.34 -0.50
CA LEU A 129 -4.97 -2.89 -1.78
C LEU A 129 -3.82 -3.55 -2.56
N LEU A 130 -2.59 -3.20 -2.24
CA LEU A 130 -1.39 -3.98 -2.53
C LEU A 130 -0.63 -4.19 -1.21
N ARG A 131 -0.75 -5.37 -0.61
CA ARG A 131 -0.22 -5.67 0.73
C ARG A 131 1.30 -5.57 0.84
N SER A 132 2.03 -5.83 -0.25
CA SER A 132 3.50 -5.78 -0.30
C SER A 132 4.01 -5.69 -1.73
N ASP A 133 5.08 -4.91 -1.93
CA ASP A 133 5.82 -4.90 -3.20
C ASP A 133 6.49 -6.25 -3.51
N SER A 134 6.74 -7.06 -2.50
CA SER A 134 7.26 -8.42 -2.66
C SER A 134 6.33 -9.32 -3.48
N ASP A 135 5.03 -9.03 -3.49
CA ASP A 135 4.06 -9.75 -4.33
C ASP A 135 4.32 -9.60 -5.84
N ARG A 136 5.10 -8.59 -6.23
CA ARG A 136 5.52 -8.37 -7.62
C ARG A 136 6.76 -9.16 -8.02
N THR A 137 7.32 -9.96 -7.13
CA THR A 137 8.56 -10.71 -7.36
C THR A 137 8.28 -12.14 -7.83
N THR A 138 8.39 -13.14 -6.98
CA THR A 138 8.20 -14.54 -7.35
C THR A 138 6.87 -15.09 -6.87
N THR A 139 6.38 -16.14 -7.54
CA THR A 139 5.18 -16.86 -7.13
C THR A 139 5.32 -17.46 -5.73
N ALA A 140 6.48 -18.04 -5.42
CA ALA A 140 6.78 -18.62 -4.11
C ALA A 140 6.68 -17.57 -3.00
N LEU A 141 7.23 -16.35 -3.24
CA LEU A 141 7.17 -15.26 -2.29
C LEU A 141 5.72 -14.79 -2.07
N ARG A 142 4.94 -14.69 -3.13
CA ARG A 142 3.52 -14.33 -3.09
C ARG A 142 2.70 -15.32 -2.28
N LEU A 143 2.91 -16.62 -2.49
CA LEU A 143 2.25 -17.68 -1.72
C LEU A 143 2.68 -17.68 -0.24
N SER A 144 3.97 -17.49 0.04
CA SER A 144 4.47 -17.33 1.41
C SER A 144 3.79 -16.16 2.12
N MET A 145 3.67 -15.02 1.44
CA MET A 145 2.96 -13.85 1.96
C MET A 145 1.47 -14.14 2.20
N THR A 146 0.80 -14.85 1.29
CA THR A 146 -0.61 -15.22 1.46
C THR A 146 -0.79 -16.06 2.72
N THR A 147 0.01 -17.08 2.90
CA THR A 147 -0.09 -17.97 4.06
C THR A 147 0.37 -17.35 5.38
N ALA A 148 1.15 -16.25 5.34
CA ALA A 148 1.56 -15.51 6.52
C ALA A 148 0.53 -14.45 6.93
N PHE A 149 -0.07 -13.76 5.96
CA PHE A 149 -0.96 -12.62 6.22
C PHE A 149 -2.45 -12.96 6.32
N ASP A 150 -2.89 -14.15 5.94
CA ASP A 150 -4.29 -14.57 5.90
C ASP A 150 -5.08 -14.26 7.19
N ARG A 151 -4.44 -14.46 8.34
CA ARG A 151 -5.05 -14.22 9.66
C ARG A 151 -4.87 -12.82 10.21
N TRP A 152 -3.89 -12.10 9.67
CA TRP A 152 -3.54 -10.77 10.15
C TRP A 152 -4.22 -9.67 9.34
N ILE A 153 -4.20 -9.78 8.02
CA ILE A 153 -4.76 -8.83 7.09
C ILE A 153 -5.61 -9.58 6.05
N PRO A 154 -6.78 -10.12 6.45
CA PRO A 154 -7.59 -10.95 5.57
C PRO A 154 -8.14 -10.18 4.36
N PHE A 155 -8.43 -8.88 4.51
CA PHE A 155 -8.85 -8.04 3.40
C PHE A 155 -7.67 -7.22 2.88
N CYS A 156 -7.03 -7.76 1.87
CA CYS A 156 -5.89 -7.12 1.20
C CYS A 156 -5.85 -7.50 -0.28
N GLY A 157 -4.92 -6.92 -1.02
CA GLY A 157 -4.70 -7.22 -2.42
C GLY A 157 -3.30 -7.72 -2.72
N SER A 158 -3.18 -8.50 -3.79
CA SER A 158 -1.92 -8.94 -4.36
C SER A 158 -1.78 -8.46 -5.80
N ALA A 159 -0.54 -8.27 -6.25
CA ALA A 159 -0.26 -7.97 -7.64
C ALA A 159 -0.34 -9.25 -8.48
N CYS A 160 -1.21 -9.24 -9.47
CA CYS A 160 -1.24 -10.25 -10.52
C CYS A 160 -0.21 -9.84 -11.59
N THR A 161 1.06 -10.09 -11.29
CA THR A 161 2.18 -9.80 -12.18
C THR A 161 2.87 -11.09 -12.57
N GLU A 162 3.47 -11.07 -13.74
CA GLU A 162 4.38 -12.10 -14.18
C GLU A 162 5.80 -11.61 -14.07
N GLN A 163 6.70 -12.52 -13.75
CA GLN A 163 8.10 -12.31 -14.04
C GLN A 163 8.42 -12.82 -15.44
N LYS A 164 9.34 -12.13 -16.09
CA LYS A 164 9.90 -12.56 -17.37
C LYS A 164 10.42 -14.00 -17.23
N GLY A 165 9.91 -14.94 -18.04
CA GLY A 165 10.29 -16.35 -17.99
C GLY A 165 9.37 -17.28 -17.20
N GLN A 166 8.28 -16.78 -16.62
CA GLN A 166 7.26 -17.61 -15.95
C GLN A 166 6.12 -17.96 -16.93
N LEU A 167 6.47 -18.50 -18.06
CA LEU A 167 5.52 -19.01 -19.05
C LEU A 167 5.57 -20.53 -19.04
N ASP A 168 4.43 -21.16 -19.34
CA ASP A 168 4.37 -22.57 -19.63
C ASP A 168 5.22 -22.92 -20.87
N PRO A 169 5.61 -24.20 -21.05
CA PRO A 169 6.37 -24.64 -22.23
C PRO A 169 5.72 -24.28 -23.56
N ASP A 170 4.40 -24.11 -23.60
CA ASP A 170 3.64 -23.69 -24.78
C ASP A 170 3.55 -22.17 -24.95
N GLY A 171 4.29 -21.40 -24.14
CA GLY A 171 4.34 -19.94 -24.19
C GLY A 171 3.15 -19.22 -23.52
N ARG A 172 2.27 -19.98 -22.88
CA ARG A 172 1.14 -19.41 -22.12
C ARG A 172 1.54 -19.07 -20.70
N ARG A 173 0.76 -18.18 -20.09
CA ARG A 173 0.89 -17.90 -18.66
C ARG A 173 0.46 -19.08 -17.83
N ASP A 174 1.31 -19.50 -16.89
CA ASP A 174 0.95 -20.55 -15.96
C ASP A 174 -0.27 -20.12 -15.11
N LYS A 175 -1.30 -20.95 -15.13
CA LYS A 175 -2.51 -20.76 -14.31
C LYS A 175 -2.19 -20.70 -12.82
N TYR A 176 -1.18 -21.41 -12.37
CA TYR A 176 -0.70 -21.39 -11.00
C TYR A 176 -0.21 -20.00 -10.58
N ILE A 177 0.50 -19.28 -11.46
CA ILE A 177 0.95 -17.91 -11.23
C ILE A 177 -0.23 -16.97 -11.04
N LEU A 178 -1.27 -17.09 -11.88
CA LEU A 178 -2.47 -16.29 -11.78
C LEU A 178 -3.24 -16.59 -10.49
N ARG A 179 -3.42 -17.87 -10.16
CA ARG A 179 -4.09 -18.32 -8.94
C ARG A 179 -3.37 -17.89 -7.66
N ALA A 180 -2.05 -17.86 -7.69
CA ALA A 180 -1.25 -17.36 -6.56
C ALA A 180 -1.51 -15.90 -6.18
N SER A 181 -2.20 -15.16 -7.06
CA SER A 181 -2.60 -13.76 -6.84
C SER A 181 -4.03 -13.60 -6.30
N TYR A 182 -4.79 -14.70 -6.15
CA TYR A 182 -6.19 -14.62 -5.75
C TYR A 182 -6.34 -14.22 -4.28
N LEU A 183 -6.64 -12.95 -4.08
CA LEU A 183 -6.98 -12.33 -2.81
C LEU A 183 -8.29 -11.56 -2.97
N PRO A 184 -8.89 -11.04 -1.88
CA PRO A 184 -10.09 -10.21 -1.96
C PRO A 184 -9.99 -9.05 -2.94
N VAL A 185 -8.78 -8.47 -3.07
CA VAL A 185 -8.47 -7.46 -4.10
C VAL A 185 -7.40 -8.00 -5.05
N LEU A 186 -7.63 -7.88 -6.34
CA LEU A 186 -6.73 -8.30 -7.39
C LEU A 186 -6.20 -7.08 -8.14
N ASN A 187 -4.89 -6.82 -8.07
CA ASN A 187 -4.25 -5.75 -8.82
C ASN A 187 -3.74 -6.31 -10.14
N LEU A 188 -4.34 -5.90 -11.25
CA LEU A 188 -3.91 -6.27 -12.57
C LEU A 188 -2.70 -5.45 -13.02
N ASN A 189 -1.76 -6.09 -13.68
CA ASN A 189 -0.59 -5.40 -14.21
C ASN A 189 -0.97 -4.56 -15.44
N ALA A 190 -0.79 -3.24 -15.34
CA ALA A 190 -1.07 -2.33 -16.45
C ALA A 190 -0.19 -2.56 -17.68
N GLN A 191 0.99 -3.21 -17.55
CA GLN A 191 1.88 -3.53 -18.67
C GLN A 191 1.24 -4.49 -19.66
N TRP A 192 0.25 -5.28 -19.26
CA TRP A 192 -0.47 -6.16 -20.17
C TRP A 192 -1.17 -5.43 -21.32
N THR A 193 -1.59 -4.19 -21.10
CA THR A 193 -2.20 -3.38 -22.18
C THR A 193 -1.19 -2.85 -23.18
N GLN A 194 0.11 -2.91 -22.85
CA GLN A 194 1.21 -2.40 -23.67
C GLN A 194 1.96 -3.54 -24.40
N ASP A 195 1.78 -4.78 -23.96
CA ASP A 195 2.40 -5.96 -24.57
C ASP A 195 1.47 -6.53 -25.66
N PRO A 196 1.86 -6.50 -26.94
CA PRO A 196 1.05 -7.03 -28.03
C PRO A 196 0.83 -8.56 -27.95
N ASN A 197 1.65 -9.26 -27.19
CA ASN A 197 1.55 -10.73 -26.99
C ASN A 197 0.70 -11.10 -25.76
N THR A 198 0.02 -10.14 -25.14
CA THR A 198 -0.82 -10.42 -23.98
C THR A 198 -1.99 -11.32 -24.33
N ASP A 199 -2.05 -12.50 -23.69
CA ASP A 199 -3.19 -13.41 -23.80
C ASP A 199 -4.36 -12.93 -22.94
N PHE A 200 -5.21 -12.07 -23.51
CA PHE A 200 -6.40 -11.55 -22.82
C PHE A 200 -7.45 -12.64 -22.56
N GLU A 201 -7.46 -13.75 -23.29
CA GLU A 201 -8.38 -14.86 -23.03
C GLU A 201 -8.01 -15.54 -21.72
N GLN A 202 -6.74 -15.78 -21.49
CA GLN A 202 -6.27 -16.37 -20.24
C GLN A 202 -6.50 -15.42 -19.04
N ILE A 203 -6.30 -14.11 -19.21
CA ILE A 203 -6.61 -13.13 -18.18
C ILE A 203 -8.12 -13.12 -17.88
N ARG A 204 -8.96 -13.16 -18.90
CA ARG A 204 -10.42 -13.23 -18.76
C ARG A 204 -10.84 -14.50 -18.02
N TRP A 205 -10.22 -15.63 -18.37
CA TRP A 205 -10.41 -16.89 -17.64
C TRP A 205 -10.07 -16.73 -16.14
N ALA A 206 -8.90 -16.20 -15.82
CA ALA A 206 -8.45 -15.99 -14.44
C ALA A 206 -9.39 -15.08 -13.66
N LEU A 207 -9.87 -14.00 -14.28
CA LEU A 207 -10.83 -13.08 -13.65
C LEU A 207 -12.19 -13.74 -13.39
N ASN A 208 -12.65 -14.59 -14.29
CA ASN A 208 -13.90 -15.34 -14.12
C ASN A 208 -13.77 -16.37 -12.98
N GLU A 209 -12.65 -17.11 -12.94
CA GLU A 209 -12.36 -18.02 -11.83
C GLU A 209 -12.25 -17.27 -10.51
N TRP A 210 -11.51 -16.16 -10.46
CA TRP A 210 -11.40 -15.33 -9.28
C TRP A 210 -12.78 -14.81 -8.79
N ARG A 211 -13.67 -14.42 -9.68
CA ARG A 211 -15.05 -14.01 -9.31
C ARG A 211 -15.82 -15.12 -8.63
N CYS A 212 -15.60 -16.36 -9.05
CA CYS A 212 -16.23 -17.54 -8.43
C CYS A 212 -15.69 -17.82 -7.03
N VAL A 213 -14.37 -17.64 -6.80
CA VAL A 213 -13.74 -17.91 -5.50
C VAL A 213 -13.79 -16.73 -4.54
N LYS A 214 -13.89 -15.50 -5.06
CA LYS A 214 -13.86 -14.26 -4.27
C LYS A 214 -14.80 -14.26 -3.05
N PRO A 215 -16.07 -14.75 -3.13
CA PRO A 215 -16.96 -14.77 -1.97
C PRO A 215 -16.46 -15.61 -0.80
N TYR A 216 -15.51 -16.50 -1.04
CA TYR A 216 -14.92 -17.41 -0.04
C TYR A 216 -13.62 -16.89 0.55
N LEU A 217 -12.94 -15.93 -0.10
CA LEU A 217 -11.63 -15.42 0.32
C LEU A 217 -11.65 -14.65 1.66
N LEU A 218 -12.83 -14.32 2.17
CA LEU A 218 -13.02 -13.71 3.51
C LEU A 218 -13.72 -14.67 4.49
N LYS A 219 -13.81 -15.96 4.14
CA LYS A 219 -14.34 -17.01 5.00
C LYS A 219 -13.20 -17.67 5.78
N ASP A 220 -13.51 -18.79 6.43
CA ASP A 220 -12.52 -19.58 7.16
C ASP A 220 -11.37 -20.00 6.24
N PHE A 221 -10.16 -19.82 6.73
CA PHE A 221 -8.94 -20.19 6.00
C PHE A 221 -8.27 -21.40 6.69
N TYR A 222 -8.10 -22.47 5.93
CA TYR A 222 -7.44 -23.69 6.37
C TYR A 222 -6.21 -23.94 5.53
N ARG A 223 -5.05 -23.87 6.18
CA ARG A 223 -3.79 -24.16 5.52
C ARG A 223 -3.67 -25.66 5.30
N LEU A 224 -3.54 -26.08 4.04
CA LEU A 224 -3.41 -27.51 3.67
C LEU A 224 -1.95 -27.97 3.63
N THR A 225 -1.01 -27.04 3.45
CA THR A 225 0.44 -27.30 3.43
C THR A 225 1.13 -26.49 4.54
N PRO A 226 2.30 -26.92 5.03
CA PRO A 226 3.10 -26.15 5.96
C PRO A 226 3.46 -24.76 5.38
N TRP A 227 3.63 -23.78 6.27
CA TRP A 227 4.19 -22.50 5.85
C TRP A 227 5.68 -22.66 5.54
N HIS A 228 6.14 -22.04 4.48
CA HIS A 228 7.53 -22.00 4.08
C HIS A 228 8.07 -20.57 4.09
N PRO A 229 9.30 -20.36 4.59
CA PRO A 229 9.94 -19.05 4.61
C PRO A 229 10.37 -18.59 3.21
N LEU A 230 10.68 -17.30 3.08
CA LEU A 230 10.98 -16.65 1.81
C LEU A 230 12.26 -17.14 1.11
N SER A 231 13.20 -17.73 1.86
CA SER A 231 14.49 -18.27 1.37
C SER A 231 14.40 -19.71 0.82
N PHE A 232 13.27 -20.13 0.46
CA PHE A 232 12.86 -21.50 0.30
C PHE A 232 13.04 -22.02 -1.14
N THR A 233 13.58 -23.23 -1.27
CA THR A 233 13.89 -23.88 -2.55
C THR A 233 13.01 -25.08 -2.89
N GLU A 234 12.20 -25.55 -1.94
CA GLU A 234 11.29 -26.68 -2.15
C GLU A 234 9.92 -26.22 -2.64
N GLY A 235 9.24 -27.01 -3.47
CA GLY A 235 8.01 -26.60 -4.09
C GLY A 235 6.80 -26.50 -3.14
N TRP A 236 5.91 -25.58 -3.43
CA TRP A 236 4.56 -25.56 -2.87
C TRP A 236 3.73 -26.61 -3.61
N THR A 237 3.12 -27.50 -2.90
CA THR A 237 2.20 -28.51 -3.46
C THR A 237 0.76 -28.22 -3.11
#